data_08f791775481a1b2aec5f2f95c2e4063
#
_entry.id   08f791775481a1b2aec5f2f95c2e4063
#
_cell.length_a   1.000
_cell.length_b   1.000
_cell.length_c   1.000
_cell.angle_alpha   90.00
_cell.angle_beta   90.00
_cell.angle_gamma   90.00
#
_symmetry.space_group_name_H-M   'P 1'
#
loop_
_entity.id
_entity.type
_entity.pdbx_description
1 polymer ?
#
loop_
_entity_poly.entity_id
_entity_poly.type
_entity_poly.pdbx_seq_one_letter_code
_entity_poly.pdbx_strand_id
1 'polypeptide(L)'
;MNALSETSTAGAKSIPKTKRTDNLSADGKWRSFPKVPNLLQYVVAGTYYARCKVNGKPVRAALETDVFTTAKLRLPDKLKELRKPKKQIGTFADGRIKYETETRNGYTSRKNRLVKLAPLSIAYRLRCLECLRRSLVECFFHPNKTWKELSEQVRQDAFAKLDAMKASDFKKEHCETWQARYSDQYSPSVFNNTVNTFRRVLELAGLPHDDNPTYKIGRMDILEKPIRLPSPEQFDRIITLVETSGAAQAKDCANLIRFLAFTGTRISEAKQAVWVDVDFQDNTLEIHSVKVRSGHDQNVTRKIPLNPALKQLLEQLKQKQNPKPADRICKVSECQRSLDRACRLAECKRLTHHDLRHYFVTKCLQAGIDVFTLAKWVGHRDNGKLLLKVYSHFQAEHSQAMATKVTFGASSEIQKSP
;
A
#
# COMPACT_ATOMS: atom_id res chain seq x y z
N MET A 1 62.83 -12.49 -92.38
CA MET A 1 62.26 -13.77 -92.87
C MET A 1 60.99 -14.03 -92.16
N ASN A 2 59.94 -13.89 -92.84
CA ASN A 2 58.72 -14.72 -92.90
C ASN A 2 58.00 -14.98 -91.57
N ALA A 3 56.78 -14.93 -91.46
CA ALA A 3 55.63 -14.66 -92.34
C ALA A 3 54.38 -14.89 -91.43
N LEU A 4 53.37 -14.11 -91.62
CA LEU A 4 51.96 -14.43 -91.76
C LEU A 4 51.36 -15.49 -90.79
N SER A 5 50.20 -15.29 -90.13
CA SER A 5 48.91 -15.04 -90.73
C SER A 5 47.86 -14.83 -89.59
N GLU A 6 47.01 -13.81 -89.71
CA GLU A 6 45.57 -13.85 -89.72
C GLU A 6 44.84 -15.00 -89.08
N THR A 7 43.92 -14.72 -88.18
CA THR A 7 42.47 -14.55 -88.28
C THR A 7 41.88 -14.75 -86.89
N SER A 8 40.93 -14.20 -86.43
CA SER A 8 39.53 -13.97 -86.72
C SER A 8 38.84 -13.44 -85.51
N THR A 9 38.11 -12.40 -85.73
CA THR A 9 37.12 -11.81 -84.75
C THR A 9 36.03 -12.78 -84.38
N ALA A 10 35.81 -12.97 -83.06
CA ALA A 10 34.49 -13.41 -82.54
C ALA A 10 34.11 -12.58 -81.39
N GLY A 11 33.01 -11.85 -81.59
CA GLY A 11 32.41 -10.88 -80.67
C GLY A 11 32.06 -11.51 -79.30
N ALA A 12 32.60 -10.92 -78.29
CA ALA A 12 32.13 -11.17 -76.94
C ALA A 12 30.74 -10.55 -76.75
N LYS A 13 29.70 -11.37 -76.85
CA LYS A 13 28.34 -11.01 -76.43
C LYS A 13 28.39 -10.60 -74.94
N SER A 14 28.07 -9.30 -74.69
CA SER A 14 27.83 -8.82 -73.33
C SER A 14 26.66 -9.58 -72.71
N ILE A 15 26.98 -10.33 -71.63
CA ILE A 15 25.98 -10.98 -70.75
C ILE A 15 25.15 -9.86 -70.14
N PRO A 16 23.80 -9.83 -70.31
CA PRO A 16 22.99 -8.82 -69.71
C PRO A 16 23.07 -8.92 -68.17
N LYS A 17 23.46 -7.85 -67.48
CA LYS A 17 23.35 -7.70 -66.03
C LYS A 17 21.89 -7.95 -65.64
N THR A 18 21.57 -9.16 -65.23
CA THR A 18 20.29 -9.49 -64.57
C THR A 18 20.07 -8.51 -63.43
N LYS A 19 19.01 -7.70 -63.52
CA LYS A 19 18.52 -6.84 -62.45
C LYS A 19 18.41 -7.74 -61.19
N ARG A 20 19.24 -7.49 -60.18
CA ARG A 20 19.06 -8.09 -58.83
C ARG A 20 17.67 -7.66 -58.34
N THR A 21 16.67 -8.48 -58.56
CA THR A 21 15.27 -8.28 -58.13
C THR A 21 15.03 -8.70 -56.69
N ASP A 22 16.02 -9.25 -56.02
CA ASP A 22 15.90 -9.70 -54.64
C ASP A 22 16.60 -8.71 -53.71
N ASN A 23 15.81 -7.98 -52.90
CA ASN A 23 16.30 -7.09 -51.84
C ASN A 23 16.87 -7.90 -50.67
N LEU A 24 17.71 -8.89 -50.94
CA LEU A 24 18.34 -9.77 -49.98
C LEU A 24 19.66 -9.15 -49.47
N SER A 25 19.99 -9.40 -48.23
CA SER A 25 21.30 -9.12 -47.64
C SER A 25 22.39 -9.98 -48.32
N ALA A 26 23.65 -9.58 -48.17
CA ALA A 26 24.79 -10.31 -48.76
C ALA A 26 24.88 -11.78 -48.29
N ASP A 27 24.42 -12.10 -47.08
CA ASP A 27 24.35 -13.44 -46.51
C ASP A 27 23.07 -14.21 -46.88
N GLY A 28 22.20 -13.63 -47.75
CA GLY A 28 20.94 -14.24 -48.17
C GLY A 28 19.86 -14.41 -47.11
N LYS A 29 20.14 -14.07 -45.85
CA LYS A 29 19.26 -14.36 -44.69
C LYS A 29 18.18 -13.34 -44.49
N TRP A 30 18.33 -12.11 -44.98
CA TRP A 30 17.43 -11.02 -44.72
C TRP A 30 16.89 -10.39 -46.00
N ARG A 31 15.57 -10.26 -46.08
CA ARG A 31 14.90 -9.56 -47.17
C ARG A 31 14.43 -8.18 -46.69
N SER A 32 14.75 -7.12 -47.42
CA SER A 32 14.29 -5.77 -47.17
C SER A 32 13.13 -5.40 -48.09
N PHE A 33 12.29 -4.44 -47.65
CA PHE A 33 11.11 -3.99 -48.39
C PHE A 33 11.27 -2.51 -48.74
N PRO A 34 11.63 -2.10 -49.96
CA PRO A 34 11.85 -0.73 -50.32
C PRO A 34 10.62 0.16 -50.09
N LYS A 35 9.42 -0.38 -50.32
CA LYS A 35 8.13 0.33 -50.09
C LYS A 35 7.73 0.40 -48.61
N VAL A 36 8.36 -0.32 -47.70
CA VAL A 36 8.11 -0.30 -46.27
C VAL A 36 9.45 -0.19 -45.52
N PRO A 37 9.97 1.02 -45.36
CA PRO A 37 11.28 1.23 -44.77
C PRO A 37 11.28 0.71 -43.33
N ASN A 38 12.46 0.19 -42.92
CA ASN A 38 12.68 -0.40 -41.60
C ASN A 38 12.01 -1.77 -41.33
N LEU A 39 11.36 -2.38 -42.33
CA LEU A 39 10.85 -3.73 -42.24
C LEU A 39 11.87 -4.69 -42.87
N LEU A 40 12.18 -5.77 -42.16
CA LEU A 40 13.00 -6.89 -42.63
C LEU A 40 12.22 -8.19 -42.46
N GLN A 41 12.48 -9.16 -43.32
CA GLN A 41 12.05 -10.54 -43.15
C GLN A 41 13.27 -11.42 -42.96
N TYR A 42 13.27 -12.27 -41.93
CA TYR A 42 14.23 -13.33 -41.81
C TYR A 42 13.76 -14.51 -42.69
N VAL A 43 14.44 -14.72 -43.83
CA VAL A 43 13.96 -15.61 -44.88
C VAL A 43 13.83 -17.07 -44.43
N VAL A 44 14.76 -17.53 -43.55
CA VAL A 44 14.79 -18.90 -43.07
C VAL A 44 13.55 -19.27 -42.24
N ALA A 45 13.10 -18.37 -41.41
CA ALA A 45 11.92 -18.59 -40.53
C ALA A 45 10.66 -17.89 -41.02
N GLY A 46 10.72 -17.11 -42.10
CA GLY A 46 9.56 -16.33 -42.58
C GLY A 46 9.16 -15.15 -41.74
N THR A 47 9.74 -14.97 -40.56
CA THR A 47 9.31 -13.96 -39.54
C THR A 47 9.79 -12.55 -39.87
N TYR A 48 9.01 -11.56 -39.48
CA TYR A 48 9.28 -10.13 -39.72
C TYR A 48 9.93 -9.44 -38.54
N TYR A 49 10.79 -8.45 -38.84
CA TYR A 49 11.57 -7.68 -37.86
C TYR A 49 11.52 -6.18 -38.20
N ALA A 50 11.44 -5.36 -37.16
CA ALA A 50 11.70 -3.93 -37.23
C ALA A 50 13.22 -3.68 -37.17
N ARG A 51 13.75 -2.75 -38.00
CA ARG A 51 15.16 -2.32 -37.99
C ARG A 51 15.20 -0.81 -37.78
N CYS A 52 15.99 -0.33 -36.84
CA CYS A 52 16.31 1.09 -36.70
C CYS A 52 17.74 1.28 -36.18
N LYS A 53 18.24 2.52 -36.25
CA LYS A 53 19.48 2.90 -35.57
C LYS A 53 19.11 3.55 -34.21
N VAL A 54 19.69 3.04 -33.14
CA VAL A 54 19.59 3.60 -31.80
C VAL A 54 20.99 3.95 -31.35
N ASN A 55 21.25 5.21 -31.03
CA ASN A 55 22.59 5.71 -30.67
C ASN A 55 23.66 5.32 -31.70
N GLY A 56 23.33 5.45 -32.99
CA GLY A 56 24.24 5.11 -34.10
C GLY A 56 24.38 3.61 -34.40
N LYS A 57 23.94 2.70 -33.53
CA LYS A 57 24.04 1.25 -33.71
C LYS A 57 22.76 0.66 -34.33
N PRO A 58 22.84 -0.24 -35.29
CA PRO A 58 21.69 -0.91 -35.86
C PRO A 58 21.08 -1.90 -34.85
N VAL A 59 19.78 -1.79 -34.62
CA VAL A 59 18.99 -2.68 -33.74
C VAL A 59 17.91 -3.34 -34.59
N ARG A 60 17.67 -4.64 -34.33
CA ARG A 60 16.56 -5.41 -34.92
C ARG A 60 15.71 -5.97 -33.79
N ALA A 61 14.38 -5.93 -33.97
CA ALA A 61 13.42 -6.52 -33.03
C ALA A 61 12.33 -7.28 -33.77
N ALA A 62 11.99 -8.47 -33.30
CA ALA A 62 10.92 -9.28 -33.87
C ALA A 62 9.57 -8.60 -33.78
N LEU A 63 8.77 -8.76 -34.84
CA LEU A 63 7.38 -8.29 -34.87
C LEU A 63 6.40 -9.42 -34.53
N GLU A 64 6.91 -10.58 -34.15
CA GLU A 64 6.17 -11.77 -33.70
C GLU A 64 5.02 -12.13 -34.65
N THR A 65 5.35 -12.15 -35.95
CA THR A 65 4.41 -12.52 -37.02
C THR A 65 5.20 -12.92 -38.28
N ASP A 66 4.65 -13.83 -39.06
CA ASP A 66 5.06 -14.26 -40.40
C ASP A 66 4.15 -13.67 -41.52
N VAL A 67 3.12 -12.90 -41.11
CA VAL A 67 2.15 -12.27 -42.02
C VAL A 67 2.56 -10.81 -42.29
N PHE A 68 2.79 -10.48 -43.58
CA PHE A 68 3.27 -9.17 -44.03
C PHE A 68 2.35 -7.99 -43.60
N THR A 69 1.03 -8.15 -43.75
CA THR A 69 0.05 -7.11 -43.37
C THR A 69 0.09 -6.83 -41.89
N THR A 70 0.16 -7.86 -41.06
CA THR A 70 0.29 -7.75 -39.60
C THR A 70 1.63 -7.11 -39.22
N ALA A 71 2.72 -7.50 -39.87
CA ALA A 71 4.04 -6.91 -39.67
C ALA A 71 4.05 -5.40 -39.98
N LYS A 72 3.38 -4.98 -41.06
CA LYS A 72 3.24 -3.58 -41.44
C LYS A 72 2.45 -2.77 -40.41
N LEU A 73 1.42 -3.36 -39.83
CA LEU A 73 0.62 -2.70 -38.76
C LEU A 73 1.42 -2.56 -37.45
N ARG A 74 2.20 -3.58 -37.06
CA ARG A 74 2.99 -3.58 -35.80
C ARG A 74 4.28 -2.76 -35.90
N LEU A 75 4.78 -2.53 -37.12
CA LEU A 75 6.05 -1.85 -37.35
C LEU A 75 6.15 -0.45 -36.74
N PRO A 76 5.17 0.49 -36.88
CA PRO A 76 5.26 1.81 -36.30
C PRO A 76 5.41 1.80 -34.78
N ASP A 77 4.61 0.97 -34.11
CA ASP A 77 4.63 0.88 -32.65
C ASP A 77 5.96 0.30 -32.15
N LYS A 78 6.47 -0.73 -32.84
CA LYS A 78 7.77 -1.33 -32.51
C LYS A 78 8.93 -0.36 -32.73
N LEU A 79 8.89 0.43 -33.81
CA LEU A 79 9.88 1.47 -34.07
C LEU A 79 9.82 2.58 -33.01
N LYS A 80 8.62 2.98 -32.58
CA LYS A 80 8.43 3.94 -31.51
C LYS A 80 8.98 3.43 -30.17
N GLU A 81 8.78 2.14 -29.89
CA GLU A 81 9.36 1.47 -28.72
C GLU A 81 10.89 1.46 -28.76
N LEU A 82 11.49 1.04 -29.89
CA LEU A 82 12.95 0.96 -30.06
C LEU A 82 13.65 2.33 -30.02
N ARG A 83 12.98 3.38 -30.48
CA ARG A 83 13.50 4.76 -30.48
C ARG A 83 13.32 5.48 -29.14
N LYS A 84 12.52 4.94 -28.21
CA LYS A 84 12.46 5.51 -26.87
C LYS A 84 13.85 5.50 -26.26
N PRO A 85 14.37 6.65 -25.77
CA PRO A 85 15.66 6.65 -25.11
C PRO A 85 15.57 5.67 -23.93
N LYS A 86 16.48 4.69 -23.89
CA LYS A 86 16.61 3.83 -22.72
C LYS A 86 16.95 4.76 -21.58
N LYS A 87 16.04 4.89 -20.59
CA LYS A 87 16.32 5.64 -19.38
C LYS A 87 17.62 5.10 -18.80
N GLN A 88 18.56 5.98 -18.54
CA GLN A 88 19.80 5.60 -17.86
C GLN A 88 19.43 5.05 -16.49
N ILE A 89 19.77 3.78 -16.25
CA ILE A 89 19.56 3.12 -14.96
C ILE A 89 20.59 3.69 -14.01
N GLY A 90 20.11 4.35 -12.98
CA GLY A 90 20.92 4.94 -11.93
C GLY A 90 21.29 3.94 -10.83
N THR A 91 21.89 4.48 -9.78
CA THR A 91 22.29 3.75 -8.57
C THR A 91 21.13 3.58 -7.59
N PHE A 92 21.34 2.73 -6.58
CA PHE A 92 20.42 2.63 -5.45
C PHE A 92 20.24 3.99 -4.74
N ALA A 93 21.31 4.77 -4.61
CA ALA A 93 21.26 6.12 -4.07
C ALA A 93 20.32 7.04 -4.86
N ASP A 94 20.40 7.02 -6.20
CA ASP A 94 19.51 7.83 -7.04
C ASP A 94 18.04 7.54 -6.77
N GLY A 95 17.70 6.26 -6.67
CA GLY A 95 16.35 5.81 -6.38
C GLY A 95 15.92 6.17 -4.94
N ARG A 96 16.80 5.97 -3.97
CA ARG A 96 16.58 6.27 -2.56
C ARG A 96 16.33 7.76 -2.33
N ILE A 97 17.18 8.63 -2.87
CA ILE A 97 17.04 10.09 -2.72
C ILE A 97 15.70 10.55 -3.32
N LYS A 98 15.34 10.06 -4.51
CA LYS A 98 14.05 10.37 -5.13
C LYS A 98 12.89 9.86 -4.28
N TYR A 99 12.99 8.65 -3.71
CA TYR A 99 11.97 8.08 -2.82
C TYR A 99 11.78 8.92 -1.55
N GLU A 100 12.88 9.35 -0.92
CA GLU A 100 12.84 10.22 0.25
C GLU A 100 12.19 11.57 -0.08
N THR A 101 12.58 12.17 -1.20
CA THR A 101 12.03 13.44 -1.69
C THR A 101 10.54 13.33 -1.97
N GLU A 102 10.09 12.30 -2.72
CA GLU A 102 8.68 12.03 -2.98
C GLU A 102 7.90 11.77 -1.68
N THR A 103 8.51 11.08 -0.73
CA THR A 103 7.88 10.77 0.55
C THR A 103 7.68 12.02 1.39
N ARG A 104 8.64 12.94 1.43
CA ARG A 104 8.59 14.19 2.22
C ARG A 104 7.75 15.28 1.56
N ASN A 105 7.93 15.48 0.26
CA ASN A 105 7.35 16.62 -0.46
C ASN A 105 6.04 16.28 -1.19
N GLY A 106 5.70 15.01 -1.27
CA GLY A 106 4.58 14.50 -2.06
C GLY A 106 5.00 14.05 -3.46
N TYR A 107 4.13 13.34 -4.14
CA TYR A 107 4.36 12.78 -5.46
C TYR A 107 3.11 12.84 -6.33
N THR A 108 3.30 12.85 -7.64
CA THR A 108 2.19 12.74 -8.59
C THR A 108 1.81 11.27 -8.78
N SER A 109 0.57 10.94 -8.46
CA SER A 109 0.03 9.59 -8.62
C SER A 109 -0.17 9.24 -10.10
N ARG A 110 -0.36 7.93 -10.42
CA ARG A 110 -0.70 7.47 -11.79
C ARG A 110 -1.94 8.14 -12.37
N LYS A 111 -2.84 8.68 -11.52
CA LYS A 111 -4.04 9.42 -11.93
C LYS A 111 -3.79 10.94 -12.04
N ASN A 112 -2.54 11.35 -12.18
CA ASN A 112 -2.09 12.75 -12.30
C ASN A 112 -2.58 13.65 -11.14
N ARG A 113 -2.59 13.12 -9.91
CA ARG A 113 -2.98 13.87 -8.71
C ARG A 113 -1.77 14.02 -7.79
N LEU A 114 -1.54 15.21 -7.27
CA LEU A 114 -0.55 15.44 -6.23
C LEU A 114 -1.02 14.76 -4.94
N VAL A 115 -0.18 13.89 -4.39
CA VAL A 115 -0.41 13.18 -3.13
C VAL A 115 0.60 13.66 -2.11
N LYS A 116 0.14 14.38 -1.10
CA LYS A 116 0.93 14.69 0.11
C LYS A 116 0.60 13.68 1.19
N LEU A 117 1.61 13.28 1.94
CA LEU A 117 1.47 12.30 3.01
C LEU A 117 1.35 12.99 4.36
N ALA A 118 0.58 12.37 5.26
CA ALA A 118 0.54 12.79 6.66
C ALA A 118 1.91 12.51 7.35
N PRO A 119 2.32 13.29 8.36
CA PRO A 119 3.61 13.15 9.05
C PRO A 119 3.91 11.72 9.52
N LEU A 120 2.93 11.03 10.11
CA LEU A 120 3.08 9.64 10.54
C LEU A 120 3.30 8.67 9.38
N SER A 121 2.67 8.92 8.22
CA SER A 121 2.89 8.11 7.01
C SER A 121 4.28 8.34 6.43
N ILE A 122 4.79 9.59 6.50
CA ILE A 122 6.16 9.92 6.12
C ILE A 122 7.14 9.16 7.01
N ALA A 123 7.00 9.28 8.33
CA ALA A 123 7.86 8.60 9.30
C ALA A 123 7.85 7.08 9.10
N TYR A 124 6.68 6.48 8.87
CA TYR A 124 6.55 5.05 8.63
C TYR A 124 7.24 4.60 7.34
N ARG A 125 7.08 5.32 6.23
CA ARG A 125 7.75 5.01 4.96
C ARG A 125 9.26 5.13 5.04
N LEU A 126 9.77 6.17 5.72
CA LEU A 126 11.21 6.34 5.96
C LEU A 126 11.75 5.23 6.87
N ARG A 127 10.97 4.77 7.85
CA ARG A 127 11.33 3.59 8.66
C ARG A 127 11.41 2.32 7.81
N CYS A 128 10.47 2.09 6.89
CA CYS A 128 10.55 0.95 5.96
C CYS A 128 11.79 1.04 5.06
N LEU A 129 12.16 2.23 4.60
CA LEU A 129 13.38 2.45 3.83
C LEU A 129 14.63 2.13 4.67
N GLU A 130 14.67 2.55 5.92
CA GLU A 130 15.79 2.25 6.81
C GLU A 130 15.88 0.74 7.12
N CYS A 131 14.75 0.07 7.38
CA CYS A 131 14.70 -1.38 7.51
C CYS A 131 15.24 -2.08 6.25
N LEU A 132 14.84 -1.61 5.07
CA LEU A 132 15.36 -2.13 3.80
C LEU A 132 16.88 -1.98 3.69
N ARG A 133 17.41 -0.78 3.93
CA ARG A 133 18.85 -0.52 3.82
C ARG A 133 19.67 -1.40 4.74
N ARG A 134 19.27 -1.51 6.01
CA ARG A 134 19.93 -2.37 7.00
C ARG A 134 19.92 -3.83 6.58
N SER A 135 18.75 -4.34 6.19
CA SER A 135 18.61 -5.74 5.80
C SER A 135 19.36 -6.07 4.51
N LEU A 136 19.44 -5.15 3.55
CA LEU A 136 20.27 -5.34 2.34
C LEU A 136 21.77 -5.36 2.67
N VAL A 137 22.23 -4.50 3.59
CA VAL A 137 23.62 -4.49 4.06
C VAL A 137 23.97 -5.80 4.76
N GLU A 138 23.13 -6.28 5.66
CA GLU A 138 23.32 -7.58 6.31
C GLU A 138 23.34 -8.73 5.30
N CYS A 139 22.44 -8.69 4.30
CA CYS A 139 22.31 -9.73 3.32
C CYS A 139 23.51 -9.81 2.36
N PHE A 140 23.99 -8.67 1.87
CA PHE A 140 24.95 -8.62 0.76
C PHE A 140 26.40 -8.46 1.21
N PHE A 141 26.62 -7.75 2.33
CA PHE A 141 27.98 -7.41 2.74
C PHE A 141 28.41 -8.07 4.05
N HIS A 142 27.44 -8.47 4.89
CA HIS A 142 27.73 -9.04 6.21
C HIS A 142 26.79 -10.21 6.55
N PRO A 143 26.75 -11.30 5.74
CA PRO A 143 25.76 -12.37 5.89
C PRO A 143 25.81 -13.09 7.26
N ASN A 144 26.96 -13.05 7.94
CA ASN A 144 27.18 -13.74 9.23
C ASN A 144 27.06 -12.80 10.44
N LYS A 145 26.66 -11.54 10.24
CA LYS A 145 26.51 -10.54 11.31
C LYS A 145 25.17 -9.88 11.27
N THR A 146 24.62 -9.54 12.43
CA THR A 146 23.44 -8.69 12.53
C THR A 146 23.85 -7.22 12.49
N TRP A 147 22.91 -6.34 12.11
CA TRP A 147 23.14 -4.90 12.10
C TRP A 147 23.70 -4.35 13.42
N LYS A 148 23.26 -4.92 14.55
CA LYS A 148 23.70 -4.50 15.90
C LYS A 148 25.17 -4.78 16.18
N GLU A 149 25.70 -5.84 15.59
CA GLU A 149 27.10 -6.27 15.78
C GLU A 149 28.09 -5.49 14.90
N LEU A 150 27.62 -4.70 13.96
CA LEU A 150 28.46 -3.87 13.09
C LEU A 150 28.83 -2.58 13.82
N SER A 151 30.11 -2.19 13.76
CA SER A 151 30.54 -0.86 14.21
C SER A 151 29.97 0.26 13.33
N GLU A 152 29.93 1.48 13.85
CA GLU A 152 29.37 2.61 13.10
C GLU A 152 30.11 2.87 11.78
N GLN A 153 31.44 2.79 11.80
CA GLN A 153 32.26 2.94 10.59
C GLN A 153 31.90 1.89 9.54
N VAL A 154 31.80 0.61 9.94
CA VAL A 154 31.42 -0.49 9.04
C VAL A 154 30.02 -0.29 8.46
N ARG A 155 29.08 0.23 9.26
CA ARG A 155 27.70 0.56 8.79
C ARG A 155 27.73 1.64 7.72
N GLN A 156 28.49 2.70 7.93
CA GLN A 156 28.62 3.82 6.98
C GLN A 156 29.25 3.37 5.68
N ASP A 157 30.36 2.61 5.74
CA ASP A 157 31.04 2.06 4.56
C ASP A 157 30.12 1.11 3.77
N ALA A 158 29.36 0.25 4.47
CA ALA A 158 28.42 -0.64 3.84
C ALA A 158 27.23 0.09 3.20
N PHE A 159 26.73 1.16 3.83
CA PHE A 159 25.72 2.02 3.20
C PHE A 159 26.25 2.73 1.96
N ALA A 160 27.48 3.20 1.98
CA ALA A 160 28.11 3.80 0.80
C ALA A 160 28.25 2.78 -0.35
N LYS A 161 28.65 1.55 -0.06
CA LYS A 161 28.71 0.45 -1.05
C LYS A 161 27.32 0.14 -1.60
N LEU A 162 26.29 0.02 -0.76
CA LEU A 162 24.89 -0.22 -1.20
C LEU A 162 24.39 0.93 -2.09
N ASP A 163 24.63 2.16 -1.68
CA ASP A 163 24.20 3.36 -2.39
C ASP A 163 24.88 3.48 -3.78
N ALA A 164 26.12 2.98 -3.93
CA ALA A 164 26.85 2.94 -5.20
C ALA A 164 26.41 1.82 -6.15
N MET A 165 25.72 0.79 -5.69
CA MET A 165 25.23 -0.31 -6.53
C MET A 165 24.27 0.23 -7.59
N LYS A 166 24.44 -0.18 -8.85
CA LYS A 166 23.45 0.12 -9.91
C LYS A 166 22.16 -0.65 -9.65
N ALA A 167 21.02 -0.02 -9.93
CA ALA A 167 19.74 -0.71 -9.78
C ALA A 167 19.63 -1.96 -10.66
N SER A 168 20.37 -2.03 -11.76
CA SER A 168 20.50 -3.22 -12.64
C SER A 168 21.27 -4.38 -12.01
N ASP A 169 22.03 -4.15 -10.96
CA ASP A 169 22.87 -5.17 -10.31
C ASP A 169 22.05 -6.01 -9.32
N PHE A 170 20.88 -5.52 -8.94
CA PHE A 170 19.93 -6.31 -8.15
C PHE A 170 19.32 -7.40 -9.03
N LYS A 171 19.72 -8.66 -8.80
CA LYS A 171 19.23 -9.83 -9.53
C LYS A 171 18.14 -10.55 -8.73
N LYS A 172 17.48 -11.51 -9.39
CA LYS A 172 16.44 -12.34 -8.78
C LYS A 172 16.96 -13.07 -7.54
N GLU A 173 18.16 -13.65 -7.63
CA GLU A 173 18.82 -14.39 -6.54
C GLU A 173 19.03 -13.52 -5.29
N HIS A 174 19.39 -12.24 -5.49
CA HIS A 174 19.51 -11.27 -4.40
C HIS A 174 18.18 -11.04 -3.69
N CYS A 175 17.09 -10.95 -4.44
CA CYS A 175 15.75 -10.76 -3.90
C CYS A 175 15.25 -11.99 -3.16
N GLU A 176 15.50 -13.18 -3.68
CA GLU A 176 15.14 -14.46 -3.07
C GLU A 176 15.91 -14.69 -1.76
N THR A 177 17.22 -14.44 -1.76
CA THR A 177 18.06 -14.52 -0.56
C THR A 177 17.59 -13.54 0.51
N TRP A 178 17.28 -12.28 0.12
CA TRP A 178 16.76 -11.29 1.04
C TRP A 178 15.38 -11.70 1.59
N GLN A 179 14.48 -12.20 0.74
CA GLN A 179 13.17 -12.70 1.18
C GLN A 179 13.30 -13.84 2.18
N ALA A 180 14.09 -14.87 1.85
CA ALA A 180 14.28 -16.03 2.71
C ALA A 180 14.82 -15.66 4.10
N ARG A 181 15.70 -14.65 4.16
CA ARG A 181 16.30 -14.21 5.43
C ARG A 181 15.40 -13.33 6.28
N TYR A 182 14.56 -12.50 5.67
CA TYR A 182 13.85 -11.43 6.40
C TYR A 182 12.34 -11.60 6.47
N SER A 183 11.73 -12.56 5.78
CA SER A 183 10.29 -12.81 5.89
C SER A 183 9.85 -13.07 7.33
N ASP A 184 10.60 -13.86 8.08
CA ASP A 184 10.24 -14.24 9.45
C ASP A 184 10.70 -13.22 10.51
N GLN A 185 11.61 -12.29 10.14
CA GLN A 185 12.12 -11.28 11.07
C GLN A 185 11.19 -10.06 11.17
N TYR A 186 10.33 -9.85 10.20
CA TYR A 186 9.38 -8.74 10.18
C TYR A 186 7.94 -9.24 10.31
N SER A 187 7.08 -8.41 10.91
CA SER A 187 5.64 -8.70 10.79
C SER A 187 5.22 -8.64 9.31
N PRO A 188 4.21 -9.43 8.88
CA PRO A 188 3.76 -9.46 7.48
C PRO A 188 3.49 -8.08 6.87
N SER A 189 2.90 -7.18 7.66
CA SER A 189 2.63 -5.81 7.22
C SER A 189 3.91 -5.01 6.97
N VAL A 190 4.89 -5.09 7.87
CA VAL A 190 6.18 -4.40 7.73
C VAL A 190 6.96 -4.98 6.56
N PHE A 191 7.02 -6.30 6.44
CA PHE A 191 7.66 -6.99 5.31
C PHE A 191 7.08 -6.52 3.97
N ASN A 192 5.75 -6.62 3.81
CA ASN A 192 5.08 -6.23 2.57
C ASN A 192 5.30 -4.75 2.20
N ASN A 193 5.35 -3.85 3.19
CA ASN A 193 5.63 -2.44 2.95
C ASN A 193 7.11 -2.20 2.63
N THR A 194 8.03 -2.96 3.21
CA THR A 194 9.46 -2.90 2.87
C THR A 194 9.70 -3.41 1.44
N VAL A 195 9.02 -4.49 1.01
CA VAL A 195 9.02 -4.94 -0.39
C VAL A 195 8.52 -3.85 -1.34
N ASN A 196 7.42 -3.17 -1.00
CA ASN A 196 6.91 -2.06 -1.81
C ASN A 196 7.90 -0.88 -1.88
N THR A 197 8.59 -0.61 -0.77
CA THR A 197 9.66 0.41 -0.73
C THR A 197 10.82 0.02 -1.64
N PHE A 198 11.26 -1.24 -1.61
CA PHE A 198 12.33 -1.75 -2.47
C PHE A 198 11.97 -1.62 -3.95
N ARG A 199 10.76 -2.06 -4.33
CA ARG A 199 10.24 -1.88 -5.71
C ARG A 199 10.32 -0.44 -6.15
N ARG A 200 9.80 0.44 -5.32
CA ARG A 200 9.72 1.87 -5.66
C ARG A 200 11.10 2.52 -5.78
N VAL A 201 12.05 2.16 -4.93
CA VAL A 201 13.43 2.66 -5.00
C VAL A 201 14.08 2.25 -6.33
N LEU A 202 13.98 0.99 -6.74
CA LEU A 202 14.55 0.55 -8.02
C LEU A 202 13.85 1.17 -9.24
N GLU A 203 12.52 1.33 -9.20
CA GLU A 203 11.77 2.07 -10.24
C GLU A 203 12.24 3.53 -10.37
N LEU A 204 12.44 4.20 -9.25
CA LEU A 204 12.90 5.60 -9.22
C LEU A 204 14.36 5.75 -9.66
N ALA A 205 15.17 4.70 -9.50
CA ALA A 205 16.50 4.60 -10.10
C ALA A 205 16.46 4.39 -11.62
N GLY A 206 15.28 4.20 -12.20
CA GLY A 206 15.09 4.06 -13.64
C GLY A 206 15.01 2.61 -14.14
N LEU A 207 14.99 1.62 -13.23
CA LEU A 207 14.83 0.21 -13.61
C LEU A 207 13.40 -0.03 -14.11
N PRO A 208 13.22 -0.56 -15.35
CA PRO A 208 11.89 -0.87 -15.88
C PRO A 208 11.14 -1.89 -15.03
N HIS A 209 9.80 -1.85 -15.05
CA HIS A 209 8.96 -2.79 -14.33
C HIS A 209 9.32 -4.26 -14.63
N ASP A 210 9.46 -4.59 -15.90
CA ASP A 210 9.70 -5.97 -16.36
C ASP A 210 11.09 -6.49 -15.99
N ASP A 211 12.06 -5.57 -15.84
CA ASP A 211 13.43 -5.88 -15.41
C ASP A 211 13.62 -5.82 -13.90
N ASN A 212 12.61 -5.36 -13.14
CA ASN A 212 12.71 -5.19 -11.70
C ASN A 212 12.45 -6.50 -10.95
N PRO A 213 13.48 -7.14 -10.39
CA PRO A 213 13.39 -8.48 -9.80
C PRO A 213 12.51 -8.50 -8.53
N THR A 214 12.29 -7.36 -7.90
CA THR A 214 11.47 -7.28 -6.67
C THR A 214 10.00 -7.62 -6.91
N TYR A 215 9.53 -7.62 -8.16
CA TYR A 215 8.19 -8.11 -8.51
C TYR A 215 8.04 -9.63 -8.37
N LYS A 216 9.16 -10.35 -8.30
CA LYS A 216 9.18 -11.80 -8.03
C LYS A 216 9.14 -12.12 -6.52
N ILE A 217 9.36 -11.13 -5.65
CA ILE A 217 9.24 -11.32 -4.21
C ILE A 217 7.77 -11.56 -3.85
N GLY A 218 7.49 -12.69 -3.20
CA GLY A 218 6.18 -13.04 -2.67
C GLY A 218 5.74 -12.07 -1.58
N ARG A 219 4.45 -11.86 -1.44
CA ARG A 219 3.86 -11.14 -0.30
C ARG A 219 3.50 -12.13 0.79
N MET A 220 3.63 -11.71 2.04
CA MET A 220 3.16 -12.49 3.17
C MET A 220 1.67 -12.23 3.41
N ASP A 221 0.93 -13.28 3.73
CA ASP A 221 -0.46 -13.15 4.13
C ASP A 221 -0.56 -12.48 5.50
N ILE A 222 -1.45 -11.50 5.58
CA ILE A 222 -1.76 -10.83 6.84
C ILE A 222 -2.95 -11.55 7.44
N LEU A 223 -2.67 -12.49 8.34
CA LEU A 223 -3.72 -13.20 9.07
C LEU A 223 -4.44 -12.22 9.99
N GLU A 224 -5.75 -12.14 9.86
CA GLU A 224 -6.59 -11.35 10.76
C GLU A 224 -6.63 -12.06 12.12
N LYS A 225 -6.18 -11.36 13.16
CA LYS A 225 -6.27 -11.88 14.51
C LYS A 225 -7.72 -11.77 15.00
N PRO A 226 -8.29 -12.81 15.59
CA PRO A 226 -9.63 -12.74 16.14
C PRO A 226 -9.70 -11.63 17.19
N ILE A 227 -10.74 -10.79 17.10
CA ILE A 227 -11.00 -9.72 18.05
C ILE A 227 -11.47 -10.37 19.35
N ARG A 228 -10.68 -10.22 20.40
CA ARG A 228 -11.03 -10.67 21.76
C ARG A 228 -11.26 -9.44 22.61
N LEU A 229 -12.51 -9.16 22.91
CA LEU A 229 -12.96 -8.00 23.70
C LEU A 229 -13.29 -8.46 25.12
N PRO A 230 -13.21 -7.55 26.10
CA PRO A 230 -13.61 -7.84 27.47
C PRO A 230 -15.13 -8.02 27.57
N SER A 231 -15.60 -8.83 28.53
CA SER A 231 -16.98 -8.81 28.93
C SER A 231 -17.33 -7.45 29.61
N PRO A 232 -18.60 -7.11 29.80
CA PRO A 232 -18.98 -5.90 30.54
C PRO A 232 -18.33 -5.86 31.93
N GLU A 233 -18.36 -6.96 32.66
CA GLU A 233 -17.79 -7.08 34.01
C GLU A 233 -16.27 -6.92 34.01
N GLN A 234 -15.60 -7.49 33.02
CA GLN A 234 -14.15 -7.29 32.84
C GLN A 234 -13.83 -5.84 32.50
N PHE A 235 -14.66 -5.18 31.65
CA PHE A 235 -14.47 -3.79 31.32
C PHE A 235 -14.60 -2.90 32.56
N ASP A 236 -15.63 -3.10 33.38
CA ASP A 236 -15.84 -2.36 34.63
C ASP A 236 -14.70 -2.59 35.63
N ARG A 237 -14.19 -3.83 35.73
CA ARG A 237 -13.01 -4.13 36.53
C ARG A 237 -11.77 -3.38 36.02
N ILE A 238 -11.54 -3.33 34.71
CA ILE A 238 -10.44 -2.55 34.10
C ILE A 238 -10.56 -1.07 34.49
N ILE A 239 -11.74 -0.49 34.36
CA ILE A 239 -11.99 0.90 34.73
C ILE A 239 -11.69 1.17 36.20
N THR A 240 -12.18 0.33 37.10
CA THR A 240 -11.92 0.42 38.55
C THR A 240 -10.42 0.35 38.85
N LEU A 241 -9.71 -0.59 38.23
CA LEU A 241 -8.25 -0.74 38.39
C LEU A 241 -7.46 0.48 37.88
N VAL A 242 -7.95 1.16 36.84
CA VAL A 242 -7.35 2.41 36.39
C VAL A 242 -7.63 3.52 37.41
N GLU A 243 -8.87 3.70 37.85
CA GLU A 243 -9.28 4.77 38.76
C GLU A 243 -8.60 4.68 40.12
N THR A 244 -8.41 3.47 40.65
CA THR A 244 -7.79 3.20 41.97
C THR A 244 -6.29 3.03 41.91
N SER A 245 -5.65 3.28 40.77
CA SER A 245 -4.20 3.03 40.58
C SER A 245 -3.26 3.95 41.37
N GLY A 246 -3.78 4.97 42.03
CA GLY A 246 -2.98 5.98 42.76
C GLY A 246 -2.23 6.98 41.87
N ALA A 247 -2.30 6.87 40.54
CA ALA A 247 -1.66 7.81 39.65
C ALA A 247 -2.40 9.17 39.62
N ALA A 248 -1.67 10.28 39.51
CA ALA A 248 -2.24 11.63 39.51
C ALA A 248 -3.35 11.84 38.49
N GLN A 249 -3.26 11.20 37.32
CA GLN A 249 -4.24 11.30 36.23
C GLN A 249 -5.12 10.04 36.10
N ALA A 250 -5.22 9.21 37.12
CA ALA A 250 -5.95 7.94 37.10
C ALA A 250 -7.41 8.11 36.63
N LYS A 251 -8.12 9.04 37.26
CA LYS A 251 -9.53 9.34 36.94
C LYS A 251 -9.69 9.88 35.49
N ASP A 252 -8.78 10.74 35.05
CA ASP A 252 -8.82 11.29 33.69
C ASP A 252 -8.49 10.22 32.62
N CYS A 253 -7.58 9.28 32.94
CA CYS A 253 -7.33 8.10 32.09
C CYS A 253 -8.58 7.21 32.00
N ALA A 254 -9.25 6.92 33.11
CA ALA A 254 -10.47 6.13 33.12
C ALA A 254 -11.59 6.83 32.32
N ASN A 255 -11.73 8.15 32.43
CA ASN A 255 -12.70 8.93 31.65
C ASN A 255 -12.39 8.87 30.15
N LEU A 256 -11.12 8.95 29.73
CA LEU A 256 -10.73 8.80 28.33
C LEU A 256 -11.04 7.37 27.82
N ILE A 257 -10.80 6.33 28.61
CA ILE A 257 -11.12 4.94 28.25
C ILE A 257 -12.63 4.78 28.07
N ARG A 258 -13.46 5.28 29.01
CA ARG A 258 -14.93 5.28 28.88
C ARG A 258 -15.39 6.06 27.65
N PHE A 259 -14.85 7.26 27.42
CA PHE A 259 -15.20 8.08 26.27
C PHE A 259 -14.93 7.33 24.94
N LEU A 260 -13.75 6.71 24.80
CA LEU A 260 -13.41 5.92 23.61
C LEU A 260 -14.35 4.71 23.44
N ALA A 261 -14.63 4.00 24.54
CA ALA A 261 -15.50 2.82 24.54
C ALA A 261 -16.98 3.15 24.28
N PHE A 262 -17.45 4.34 24.61
CA PHE A 262 -18.85 4.74 24.46
C PHE A 262 -19.14 5.55 23.20
N THR A 263 -18.10 6.06 22.52
CA THR A 263 -18.22 6.82 21.27
C THR A 263 -17.70 6.08 20.05
N GLY A 264 -16.81 5.10 20.25
CA GLY A 264 -16.07 4.47 19.16
C GLY A 264 -15.16 5.41 18.37
N THR A 265 -14.84 6.59 18.90
CA THR A 265 -13.94 7.55 18.25
C THR A 265 -12.51 7.04 18.20
N ARG A 266 -11.71 7.54 17.23
CA ARG A 266 -10.26 7.33 17.24
C ARG A 266 -9.62 8.18 18.33
N ILE A 267 -8.52 7.73 18.90
CA ILE A 267 -7.79 8.52 19.92
C ILE A 267 -7.44 9.93 19.42
N SER A 268 -7.12 10.11 18.16
CA SER A 268 -6.84 11.42 17.56
C SER A 268 -8.08 12.34 17.52
N GLU A 269 -9.27 11.79 17.39
CA GLU A 269 -10.54 12.50 17.40
C GLU A 269 -10.94 12.84 18.85
N ALA A 270 -10.81 11.90 19.77
CA ALA A 270 -11.08 12.10 21.18
C ALA A 270 -10.21 13.22 21.81
N LYS A 271 -8.94 13.33 21.37
CA LYS A 271 -8.03 14.42 21.81
C LYS A 271 -8.51 15.82 21.44
N GLN A 272 -9.34 15.95 20.43
CA GLN A 272 -9.80 17.23 19.87
C GLN A 272 -11.24 17.56 20.25
N ALA A 273 -11.99 16.58 20.79
CA ALA A 273 -13.37 16.77 21.18
C ALA A 273 -13.47 17.83 22.28
N VAL A 274 -14.33 18.83 22.08
CA VAL A 274 -14.54 19.97 22.96
C VAL A 274 -15.99 20.04 23.42
N TRP A 275 -16.27 20.79 24.49
CA TRP A 275 -17.59 20.82 25.07
C TRP A 275 -18.65 21.50 24.20
N VAL A 276 -18.26 22.42 23.33
CA VAL A 276 -19.19 23.04 22.37
C VAL A 276 -19.81 22.03 21.38
N ASP A 277 -19.14 20.90 21.18
CA ASP A 277 -19.59 19.84 20.28
C ASP A 277 -20.67 18.93 20.90
N VAL A 278 -20.94 19.08 22.20
CA VAL A 278 -21.94 18.29 22.95
C VAL A 278 -23.27 19.02 22.97
N ASP A 279 -24.26 18.47 22.31
CA ASP A 279 -25.63 18.94 22.35
C ASP A 279 -26.47 17.99 23.20
N PHE A 280 -26.83 18.46 24.43
CA PHE A 280 -27.66 17.71 25.35
C PHE A 280 -29.17 17.82 25.00
N GLN A 281 -29.60 18.81 24.21
CA GLN A 281 -30.99 18.95 23.76
C GLN A 281 -31.29 17.94 22.67
N ASP A 282 -30.45 17.92 21.62
CA ASP A 282 -30.53 16.96 20.50
C ASP A 282 -29.96 15.59 20.85
N ASN A 283 -29.35 15.42 22.03
CA ASN A 283 -28.66 14.21 22.45
C ASN A 283 -27.62 13.74 21.41
N THR A 284 -26.75 14.65 20.94
CA THR A 284 -25.71 14.36 19.96
C THR A 284 -24.35 14.90 20.39
N LEU A 285 -23.29 14.23 19.90
CA LEU A 285 -21.90 14.69 19.98
C LEU A 285 -21.36 14.82 18.57
N GLU A 286 -20.86 16.00 18.22
CA GLU A 286 -20.19 16.22 16.94
C GLU A 286 -18.71 15.85 17.04
N ILE A 287 -18.21 15.05 16.11
CA ILE A 287 -16.82 14.59 16.06
C ILE A 287 -16.16 15.12 14.79
N HIS A 288 -15.07 15.84 15.00
CA HIS A 288 -14.24 16.39 13.94
C HIS A 288 -13.08 15.45 13.59
N SER A 289 -12.93 15.14 12.31
CA SER A 289 -11.82 14.33 11.79
C SER A 289 -11.04 15.12 10.75
N VAL A 290 -9.77 15.37 11.01
CA VAL A 290 -8.87 15.92 10.00
C VAL A 290 -8.32 14.78 9.17
N LYS A 291 -8.67 14.72 7.89
CA LYS A 291 -8.09 13.79 6.93
C LYS A 291 -7.31 14.57 5.88
N VAL A 292 -6.00 14.44 5.92
CA VAL A 292 -5.14 14.90 4.83
C VAL A 292 -5.36 13.96 3.63
N ARG A 293 -6.06 14.43 2.61
CA ARG A 293 -6.22 13.71 1.35
C ARG A 293 -5.82 14.63 0.21
N SER A 294 -4.81 14.25 -0.56
CA SER A 294 -4.36 14.97 -1.76
C SER A 294 -3.97 16.45 -1.52
N GLY A 295 -3.39 16.75 -0.35
CA GLY A 295 -2.93 18.10 -0.04
C GLY A 295 -4.01 19.08 0.44
N HIS A 296 -5.26 18.63 0.56
CA HIS A 296 -6.34 19.41 1.16
C HIS A 296 -6.79 18.77 2.46
N ASP A 297 -6.79 19.55 3.54
CA ASP A 297 -7.39 19.17 4.80
C ASP A 297 -8.90 19.18 4.62
N GLN A 298 -9.51 17.99 4.52
CA GLN A 298 -10.96 17.86 4.58
C GLN A 298 -11.36 17.65 6.04
N ASN A 299 -11.87 18.70 6.66
CA ASN A 299 -12.60 18.57 7.92
C ASN A 299 -13.87 17.77 7.63
N VAL A 300 -13.92 16.56 8.15
CA VAL A 300 -15.10 15.70 8.05
C VAL A 300 -15.72 15.63 9.43
N THR A 301 -16.90 16.21 9.56
CA THR A 301 -17.68 16.12 10.78
C THR A 301 -18.69 14.97 10.70
N ARG A 302 -19.02 14.41 11.85
CA ARG A 302 -20.11 13.45 12.01
C ARG A 302 -20.74 13.59 13.38
N LYS A 303 -22.04 13.38 13.45
CA LYS A 303 -22.79 13.35 14.72
C LYS A 303 -22.92 11.91 15.21
N ILE A 304 -22.68 11.71 16.50
CA ILE A 304 -22.87 10.44 17.21
C ILE A 304 -23.98 10.68 18.24
N PRO A 305 -25.07 9.89 18.26
CA PRO A 305 -26.07 9.99 19.31
C PRO A 305 -25.47 9.67 20.68
N LEU A 306 -25.89 10.40 21.70
CA LEU A 306 -25.52 10.12 23.08
C LEU A 306 -26.28 8.88 23.56
N ASN A 307 -25.60 7.72 23.61
CA ASN A 307 -26.15 6.57 24.30
C ASN A 307 -26.18 6.84 25.83
N PRO A 308 -27.01 6.11 26.62
CA PRO A 308 -27.19 6.39 28.06
C PRO A 308 -25.88 6.47 28.85
N ALA A 309 -24.93 5.56 28.58
CA ALA A 309 -23.63 5.53 29.26
C ALA A 309 -22.76 6.75 28.94
N LEU A 310 -22.75 7.18 27.67
CA LEU A 310 -22.03 8.37 27.24
C LEU A 310 -22.66 9.63 27.81
N LYS A 311 -23.99 9.73 27.79
CA LYS A 311 -24.72 10.88 28.37
C LYS A 311 -24.41 11.05 29.84
N GLN A 312 -24.51 9.98 30.61
CA GLN A 312 -24.19 9.97 32.04
C GLN A 312 -22.73 10.38 32.31
N LEU A 313 -21.79 9.86 31.53
CA LEU A 313 -20.37 10.25 31.64
C LEU A 313 -20.18 11.75 31.41
N LEU A 314 -20.77 12.30 30.33
CA LEU A 314 -20.62 13.71 29.98
C LEU A 314 -21.28 14.61 31.01
N GLU A 315 -22.46 14.27 31.53
CA GLU A 315 -23.12 15.01 32.60
C GLU A 315 -22.28 15.06 33.88
N GLN A 316 -21.73 13.91 34.31
CA GLN A 316 -20.82 13.83 35.46
C GLN A 316 -19.55 14.66 35.27
N LEU A 317 -18.96 14.61 34.08
CA LEU A 317 -17.77 15.39 33.77
C LEU A 317 -18.08 16.90 33.75
N LYS A 318 -19.22 17.30 33.17
CA LYS A 318 -19.66 18.70 33.13
C LYS A 318 -19.86 19.28 34.55
N GLN A 319 -20.53 18.53 35.41
CA GLN A 319 -20.72 18.93 36.79
C GLN A 319 -19.41 19.09 37.57
N LYS A 320 -18.48 18.14 37.41
CA LYS A 320 -17.21 18.15 38.14
C LYS A 320 -16.19 19.16 37.62
N GLN A 321 -16.22 19.45 36.33
CA GLN A 321 -15.20 20.27 35.68
C GLN A 321 -15.63 21.73 35.50
N ASN A 322 -16.94 21.99 35.46
CA ASN A 322 -17.55 23.29 35.10
C ASN A 322 -16.85 23.92 33.86
N PRO A 323 -16.80 23.19 32.71
CA PRO A 323 -15.94 23.53 31.60
C PRO A 323 -16.50 24.72 30.80
N LYS A 324 -15.58 25.46 30.16
CA LYS A 324 -15.93 26.40 29.09
C LYS A 324 -16.26 25.66 27.81
N PRO A 325 -17.01 26.25 26.88
CA PRO A 325 -17.36 25.59 25.61
C PRO A 325 -16.14 25.08 24.77
N ALA A 326 -15.04 25.83 24.81
CA ALA A 326 -13.82 25.48 24.08
C ALA A 326 -12.89 24.48 24.80
N ASP A 327 -13.22 24.14 26.05
CA ASP A 327 -12.40 23.19 26.82
C ASP A 327 -12.55 21.76 26.24
N ARG A 328 -11.47 20.98 26.36
CA ARG A 328 -11.50 19.57 25.93
C ARG A 328 -12.33 18.73 26.89
N ILE A 329 -13.12 17.80 26.34
CA ILE A 329 -13.91 16.84 27.12
C ILE A 329 -12.98 15.95 27.95
N CYS A 330 -11.94 15.40 27.31
CA CYS A 330 -10.94 14.56 27.96
C CYS A 330 -9.67 15.37 28.28
N LYS A 331 -9.31 15.44 29.57
CA LYS A 331 -8.14 16.20 30.03
C LYS A 331 -6.80 15.57 29.65
N VAL A 332 -6.77 14.25 29.48
CA VAL A 332 -5.57 13.53 29.03
C VAL A 332 -5.68 13.14 27.56
N SER A 333 -4.56 13.10 26.88
CA SER A 333 -4.47 12.73 25.46
C SER A 333 -4.01 11.29 25.24
N GLU A 334 -3.64 10.57 26.30
CA GLU A 334 -3.05 9.24 26.26
C GLU A 334 -3.35 8.47 27.53
N CYS A 335 -3.72 7.20 27.42
CA CYS A 335 -3.99 6.33 28.57
C CYS A 335 -3.48 4.89 28.39
N GLN A 336 -2.69 4.60 27.33
CA GLN A 336 -2.30 3.24 27.01
C GLN A 336 -1.52 2.54 28.16
N ARG A 337 -0.63 3.26 28.85
CA ARG A 337 0.12 2.69 29.98
C ARG A 337 -0.80 2.27 31.13
N SER A 338 -1.79 3.11 31.47
CA SER A 338 -2.79 2.80 32.49
C SER A 338 -3.67 1.62 32.08
N LEU A 339 -4.09 1.59 30.81
CA LEU A 339 -4.87 0.50 30.22
C LEU A 339 -4.07 -0.82 30.21
N ASP A 340 -2.81 -0.80 29.81
CA ASP A 340 -1.92 -1.97 29.78
C ASP A 340 -1.74 -2.57 31.19
N ARG A 341 -1.55 -1.70 32.21
CA ARG A 341 -1.44 -2.13 33.61
C ARG A 341 -2.75 -2.75 34.10
N ALA A 342 -3.86 -2.11 33.84
CA ALA A 342 -5.19 -2.58 34.29
C ALA A 342 -5.56 -3.91 33.60
N CYS A 343 -5.32 -4.08 32.31
CA CYS A 343 -5.54 -5.36 31.61
C CYS A 343 -4.74 -6.49 32.23
N ARG A 344 -3.48 -6.24 32.59
CA ARG A 344 -2.62 -7.24 33.25
C ARG A 344 -3.15 -7.64 34.61
N LEU A 345 -3.59 -6.67 35.44
CA LEU A 345 -4.18 -6.91 36.75
C LEU A 345 -5.56 -7.57 36.68
N ALA A 346 -6.31 -7.31 35.64
CA ALA A 346 -7.61 -7.94 35.37
C ALA A 346 -7.47 -9.32 34.70
N GLU A 347 -6.24 -9.79 34.45
CA GLU A 347 -5.94 -11.06 33.78
C GLU A 347 -6.63 -11.20 32.42
N CYS A 348 -6.79 -10.08 31.71
CA CYS A 348 -7.40 -10.06 30.39
C CYS A 348 -6.39 -9.73 29.30
N LYS A 349 -6.78 -10.00 28.05
CA LYS A 349 -5.96 -9.63 26.89
C LYS A 349 -5.67 -8.13 26.90
N ARG A 350 -4.42 -7.77 26.55
CA ARG A 350 -4.03 -6.37 26.33
C ARG A 350 -4.96 -5.69 25.36
N LEU A 351 -5.54 -4.57 25.76
CA LEU A 351 -6.37 -3.70 24.93
C LEU A 351 -5.58 -2.50 24.46
N THR A 352 -5.86 -2.07 23.23
CA THR A 352 -5.39 -0.79 22.68
C THR A 352 -6.55 0.20 22.59
N HIS A 353 -6.27 1.48 22.36
CA HIS A 353 -7.32 2.46 22.07
C HIS A 353 -8.19 2.03 20.87
N HIS A 354 -7.63 1.27 19.92
CA HIS A 354 -8.40 0.78 18.78
C HIS A 354 -9.34 -0.38 19.18
N ASP A 355 -8.95 -1.19 20.16
CA ASP A 355 -9.80 -2.26 20.69
C ASP A 355 -11.00 -1.68 21.46
N LEU A 356 -10.87 -0.49 22.09
CA LEU A 356 -12.01 0.21 22.70
C LEU A 356 -13.05 0.64 21.64
N ARG A 357 -12.60 1.04 20.46
CA ARG A 357 -13.48 1.30 19.32
C ARG A 357 -14.12 0.01 18.80
N HIS A 358 -13.39 -1.10 18.76
CA HIS A 358 -13.97 -2.41 18.47
C HIS A 358 -15.02 -2.80 19.51
N TYR A 359 -14.79 -2.51 20.78
CA TYR A 359 -15.75 -2.73 21.85
C TYR A 359 -17.06 -1.97 21.60
N PHE A 360 -17.00 -0.68 21.29
CA PHE A 360 -18.16 0.12 20.91
C PHE A 360 -18.94 -0.50 19.75
N VAL A 361 -18.22 -0.82 18.66
CA VAL A 361 -18.85 -1.39 17.47
C VAL A 361 -19.55 -2.72 17.78
N THR A 362 -18.90 -3.60 18.55
CA THR A 362 -19.48 -4.88 18.95
C THR A 362 -20.72 -4.68 19.80
N LYS A 363 -20.68 -3.77 20.77
CA LYS A 363 -21.86 -3.47 21.63
C LYS A 363 -23.02 -2.89 20.84
N CYS A 364 -22.77 -2.01 19.88
CA CYS A 364 -23.79 -1.49 18.98
C CYS A 364 -24.44 -2.59 18.11
N LEU A 365 -23.62 -3.48 17.54
CA LEU A 365 -24.13 -4.60 16.75
C LEU A 365 -24.95 -5.59 17.60
N GLN A 366 -24.48 -5.89 18.82
CA GLN A 366 -25.22 -6.71 19.77
C GLN A 366 -26.57 -6.08 20.17
N ALA A 367 -26.62 -4.74 20.23
CA ALA A 367 -27.85 -3.99 20.48
C ALA A 367 -28.78 -3.88 19.24
N GLY A 368 -28.39 -4.42 18.09
CA GLY A 368 -29.21 -4.44 16.88
C GLY A 368 -29.07 -3.19 16.00
N ILE A 369 -28.06 -2.35 16.23
CA ILE A 369 -27.78 -1.21 15.34
C ILE A 369 -27.29 -1.72 13.99
N ASP A 370 -27.92 -1.26 12.90
CA ASP A 370 -27.54 -1.67 11.55
C ASP A 370 -26.15 -1.15 11.15
N VAL A 371 -25.50 -1.89 10.24
CA VAL A 371 -24.11 -1.63 9.83
C VAL A 371 -23.93 -0.26 9.15
N PHE A 372 -24.94 0.23 8.41
CA PHE A 372 -24.83 1.52 7.71
C PHE A 372 -24.89 2.68 8.69
N THR A 373 -25.80 2.62 9.65
CA THR A 373 -25.90 3.59 10.76
C THR A 373 -24.61 3.60 11.57
N LEU A 374 -24.11 2.42 11.93
CA LEU A 374 -22.88 2.28 12.70
C LEU A 374 -21.66 2.78 11.91
N ALA A 375 -21.59 2.52 10.61
CA ALA A 375 -20.53 3.04 9.74
C ALA A 375 -20.48 4.57 9.71
N LYS A 376 -21.65 5.24 9.74
CA LYS A 376 -21.75 6.69 9.86
C LYS A 376 -21.21 7.17 11.21
N TRP A 377 -21.62 6.56 12.33
CA TRP A 377 -21.16 6.94 13.67
C TRP A 377 -19.67 6.79 13.85
N VAL A 378 -19.09 5.70 13.36
CA VAL A 378 -17.65 5.50 13.48
C VAL A 378 -16.83 6.16 12.35
N GLY A 379 -17.47 6.73 11.33
CA GLY A 379 -16.81 7.43 10.22
C GLY A 379 -16.05 6.48 9.27
N HIS A 380 -16.67 5.33 8.91
CA HIS A 380 -16.21 4.46 7.85
C HIS A 380 -16.79 4.92 6.51
N ARG A 381 -15.92 5.16 5.51
CA ARG A 381 -16.32 5.65 4.17
C ARG A 381 -16.62 4.54 3.16
N ASP A 382 -16.41 3.30 3.55
CA ASP A 382 -16.57 2.10 2.72
C ASP A 382 -17.97 1.50 2.83
N ASN A 383 -18.95 2.29 3.32
CA ASN A 383 -20.33 1.86 3.58
C ASN A 383 -20.40 0.59 4.46
N GLY A 384 -19.48 0.46 5.41
CA GLY A 384 -19.49 -0.64 6.37
C GLY A 384 -18.82 -1.93 5.89
N LYS A 385 -18.21 -1.97 4.70
CA LYS A 385 -17.52 -3.18 4.20
C LYS A 385 -16.48 -3.71 5.19
N LEU A 386 -15.71 -2.82 5.82
CA LEU A 386 -14.74 -3.20 6.83
C LEU A 386 -15.43 -3.73 8.10
N LEU A 387 -16.56 -3.14 8.50
CA LEU A 387 -17.35 -3.63 9.63
C LEU A 387 -17.87 -5.04 9.36
N LEU A 388 -18.45 -5.28 8.20
CA LEU A 388 -18.94 -6.60 7.80
C LEU A 388 -17.82 -7.63 7.82
N LYS A 389 -16.64 -7.30 7.29
CA LYS A 389 -15.48 -8.21 7.28
C LYS A 389 -14.99 -8.56 8.69
N VAL A 390 -14.90 -7.57 9.56
CA VAL A 390 -14.34 -7.72 10.91
C VAL A 390 -15.32 -8.41 11.87
N TYR A 391 -16.64 -8.21 11.66
CA TYR A 391 -17.69 -8.66 12.59
C TYR A 391 -18.60 -9.76 12.03
N SER A 392 -18.26 -10.35 10.89
CA SER A 392 -19.03 -11.46 10.30
C SER A 392 -19.21 -12.67 11.24
N HIS A 393 -18.29 -12.84 12.19
CA HIS A 393 -18.32 -13.94 13.16
C HIS A 393 -19.43 -13.82 14.23
N PHE A 394 -19.99 -12.62 14.43
CA PHE A 394 -21.06 -12.39 15.42
C PHE A 394 -22.46 -12.63 14.87
N GLN A 395 -22.60 -13.09 13.62
CA GLN A 395 -23.89 -13.17 12.91
C GLN A 395 -24.82 -14.26 13.43
N ALA A 396 -24.34 -15.38 13.97
CA ALA A 396 -25.21 -16.51 14.31
C ALA A 396 -26.12 -16.21 15.52
N GLU A 397 -25.59 -15.80 16.65
CA GLU A 397 -26.39 -15.43 17.83
C GLU A 397 -27.26 -14.19 17.59
N HIS A 398 -26.70 -13.20 16.88
CA HIS A 398 -27.43 -12.00 16.50
C HIS A 398 -28.57 -12.29 15.54
N SER A 399 -28.41 -13.23 14.60
CA SER A 399 -29.44 -13.62 13.63
C SER A 399 -30.69 -14.19 14.33
N GLN A 400 -30.52 -15.03 15.36
CA GLN A 400 -31.65 -15.54 16.14
C GLN A 400 -32.38 -14.43 16.90
N ALA A 401 -31.62 -13.53 17.57
CA ALA A 401 -32.19 -12.40 18.28
C ALA A 401 -32.90 -11.40 17.36
N MET A 402 -32.47 -11.27 16.11
CA MET A 402 -33.13 -10.42 15.12
C MET A 402 -34.38 -11.08 14.53
N ALA A 403 -34.36 -12.40 14.34
CA ALA A 403 -35.52 -13.14 13.83
C ALA A 403 -36.75 -12.96 14.76
N THR A 404 -36.54 -12.88 16.08
CA THR A 404 -37.63 -12.66 17.06
C THR A 404 -38.28 -11.27 16.96
N LYS A 405 -37.61 -10.32 16.34
CA LYS A 405 -38.11 -8.94 16.14
C LYS A 405 -38.92 -8.77 14.86
N VAL A 406 -38.93 -9.78 13.98
CA VAL A 406 -39.68 -9.74 12.71
C VAL A 406 -41.11 -10.05 13.00
N THR A 407 -42.02 -9.08 12.78
CA THR A 407 -43.47 -9.27 12.88
C THR A 407 -44.11 -9.08 11.49
N PHE A 408 -44.91 -10.03 11.08
CA PHE A 408 -45.63 -9.98 9.81
C PHE A 408 -47.09 -9.52 10.05
N GLY A 409 -47.33 -8.37 10.58
CA GLY A 409 -48.65 -7.79 10.83
C GLY A 409 -49.80 -8.77 11.05
N ALA A 410 -50.59 -8.64 12.10
CA ALA A 410 -51.72 -9.50 12.49
C ALA A 410 -51.36 -10.88 13.07
N SER A 411 -50.73 -10.87 14.23
CA SER A 411 -50.90 -11.94 15.22
C SER A 411 -51.17 -11.30 16.57
N SER A 412 -52.13 -10.38 16.61
CA SER A 412 -52.87 -10.09 17.82
C SER A 412 -54.00 -11.10 17.92
N GLU A 413 -54.07 -11.76 19.08
CA GLU A 413 -55.19 -12.61 19.52
C GLU A 413 -55.14 -14.10 19.18
N ILE A 414 -54.21 -14.81 19.86
CA ILE A 414 -54.65 -16.06 20.49
C ILE A 414 -54.85 -15.73 21.97
N GLN A 415 -55.96 -15.08 22.27
CA GLN A 415 -56.53 -15.14 23.59
C GLN A 415 -56.96 -16.58 23.86
N LYS A 416 -56.30 -17.20 24.82
CA LYS A 416 -56.85 -18.39 25.50
C LYS A 416 -58.09 -17.92 26.25
N SER A 417 -59.23 -18.30 25.81
CA SER A 417 -60.45 -18.35 26.58
C SER A 417 -60.65 -19.71 27.25
N PRO A 418 -61.40 -19.82 28.32
CA PRO A 418 -61.06 -20.34 29.64
C PRO A 418 -61.08 -21.83 29.77
#